data_57d53846be40cbb9c9c119906fdcdb26
#
_entry.id   57d53846be40cbb9c9c119906fdcdb26
#
_cell.length_a   1.000
_cell.length_b   1.000
_cell.length_c   1.000
_cell.angle_alpha   90.00
_cell.angle_beta   90.00
_cell.angle_gamma   90.00
#
_symmetry.space_group_name_H-M   'P 1'
#
loop_
_entity.id
_entity.type
_entity.pdbx_description
1 polymer ?
#
loop_
_entity_poly.entity_id
_entity_poly.type
_entity_poly.pdbx_seq_one_letter_code
_entity_poly.pdbx_strand_id
1 'polypeptide(L)'
;MNYKMPGTKIVRTLPAFLRLHQIKKDNNPDNKTSTHTRIGGKDKNGNVIYGGNYHIPEEGLPKFYELYHKHVFEQKNEEYLTETQDLENGGTLLVDIDMRLSRETTERIFDDEDTLSIIELYCEAIKEL
;
A
#
# COMPACT_ATOMS: atom_id res chain seq x y z
N MET A 1 -9.02 14.81 -11.15
CA MET A 1 -10.15 13.92 -11.48
C MET A 1 -10.98 13.70 -10.22
N ASN A 2 -12.23 14.06 -10.25
CA ASN A 2 -13.12 13.88 -9.09
C ASN A 2 -13.75 12.48 -9.19
N TYR A 3 -13.26 11.55 -8.36
CA TYR A 3 -13.93 10.26 -8.18
C TYR A 3 -15.28 10.50 -7.51
N LYS A 4 -16.35 10.30 -8.27
CA LYS A 4 -17.71 10.50 -7.82
C LYS A 4 -18.43 9.16 -7.82
N MET A 5 -18.62 8.59 -6.65
CA MET A 5 -19.57 7.50 -6.50
C MET A 5 -20.99 8.02 -6.76
N PRO A 6 -21.89 7.24 -7.40
CA PRO A 6 -23.26 7.65 -7.60
C PRO A 6 -23.93 8.02 -6.26
N GLY A 7 -24.28 9.30 -6.09
CA GLY A 7 -25.01 9.79 -4.91
C GLY A 7 -24.18 10.27 -3.72
N THR A 8 -22.84 10.40 -3.78
CA THR A 8 -21.99 10.66 -2.62
C THR A 8 -21.13 11.93 -2.71
N LYS A 9 -20.85 12.50 -1.54
CA LYS A 9 -19.96 13.66 -1.34
C LYS A 9 -18.57 13.40 -1.92
N ILE A 10 -17.93 14.43 -2.46
CA ILE A 10 -16.55 14.38 -2.95
C ILE A 10 -15.63 13.94 -1.81
N VAL A 11 -14.91 12.82 -2.00
CA VAL A 11 -13.94 12.31 -1.05
C VAL A 11 -12.61 13.02 -1.23
N ARG A 12 -12.11 13.66 -0.17
CA ARG A 12 -10.93 14.53 -0.21
C ARG A 12 -9.76 14.05 0.65
N THR A 13 -9.96 13.03 1.48
CA THR A 13 -8.93 12.51 2.38
C THR A 13 -8.83 11.00 2.32
N LEU A 14 -7.62 10.47 2.54
CA LEU A 14 -7.40 9.02 2.58
C LEU A 14 -8.24 8.31 3.65
N PRO A 15 -8.34 8.80 4.90
CA PRO A 15 -9.19 8.14 5.91
C PRO A 15 -10.67 8.08 5.52
N ALA A 16 -11.19 9.12 4.86
CA ALA A 16 -12.58 9.11 4.39
C ALA A 16 -12.77 8.13 3.22
N PHE A 17 -11.81 8.04 2.32
CA PHE A 17 -11.81 7.07 1.22
C PHE A 17 -11.79 5.63 1.74
N LEU A 18 -10.89 5.32 2.66
CA LEU A 18 -10.77 3.99 3.24
C LEU A 18 -12.06 3.57 3.98
N ARG A 19 -12.69 4.49 4.70
CA ARG A 19 -13.98 4.21 5.36
C ARG A 19 -15.09 3.77 4.40
N LEU A 20 -15.13 4.35 3.20
CA LEU A 20 -16.12 3.97 2.17
C LEU A 20 -15.86 2.58 1.58
N HIS A 21 -14.61 2.16 1.55
CA HIS A 21 -14.17 0.88 1.00
C HIS A 21 -13.94 -0.21 2.05
N GLN A 22 -14.25 0.08 3.32
CA GLN A 22 -14.04 -0.85 4.41
C GLN A 22 -15.00 -2.04 4.33
N ILE A 23 -14.44 -3.26 4.42
CA ILE A 23 -15.20 -4.50 4.55
C ILE A 23 -15.53 -4.69 6.02
N LYS A 24 -16.83 -4.75 6.35
CA LYS A 24 -17.30 -5.07 7.70
C LYS A 24 -17.58 -6.57 7.76
N LYS A 25 -17.07 -7.25 8.79
CA LYS A 25 -17.26 -8.71 8.97
C LYS A 25 -18.73 -9.12 8.94
N ASP A 26 -19.59 -8.31 9.54
CA ASP A 26 -21.02 -8.61 9.68
C ASP A 26 -21.89 -8.06 8.56
N ASN A 27 -21.31 -7.35 7.59
CA ASN A 27 -22.03 -6.74 6.49
C ASN A 27 -21.18 -6.68 5.22
N ASN A 28 -21.01 -7.82 4.58
CA ASN A 28 -20.37 -7.97 3.27
C ASN A 28 -21.28 -8.75 2.30
N PRO A 29 -22.44 -8.17 1.92
CA PRO A 29 -23.45 -8.86 1.12
C PRO A 29 -22.94 -9.29 -0.26
N ASP A 30 -21.99 -8.54 -0.83
CA ASP A 30 -21.39 -8.83 -2.14
C ASP A 30 -20.20 -9.78 -2.06
N ASN A 31 -19.91 -10.32 -0.87
CA ASN A 31 -18.77 -11.21 -0.61
C ASN A 31 -17.44 -10.67 -1.19
N LYS A 32 -17.21 -9.37 -1.02
CA LYS A 32 -15.99 -8.68 -1.52
C LYS A 32 -14.76 -9.21 -0.80
N THR A 33 -13.73 -9.51 -1.58
CA THR A 33 -12.41 -9.88 -1.06
C THR A 33 -11.59 -8.63 -0.72
N SER A 34 -10.72 -8.77 0.28
CA SER A 34 -9.82 -7.69 0.67
C SER A 34 -8.73 -7.48 -0.38
N THR A 35 -8.59 -6.25 -0.86
CA THR A 35 -7.47 -5.83 -1.72
C THR A 35 -6.37 -5.15 -0.92
N HIS A 36 -6.72 -4.55 0.22
CA HIS A 36 -5.80 -3.87 1.12
C HIS A 36 -6.18 -4.15 2.57
N THR A 37 -5.16 -4.25 3.41
CA THR A 37 -5.30 -4.38 4.86
C THR A 37 -4.52 -3.26 5.55
N ARG A 38 -5.00 -2.81 6.71
CA ARG A 38 -4.27 -1.87 7.55
C ARG A 38 -4.09 -2.45 8.95
N ILE A 39 -2.85 -2.49 9.40
CA ILE A 39 -2.53 -2.87 10.77
C ILE A 39 -2.84 -1.68 11.67
N GLY A 40 -3.59 -1.93 12.75
CA GLY A 40 -3.85 -0.92 13.77
C GLY A 40 -2.63 -0.65 14.65
N GLY A 41 -2.53 0.57 15.15
CA GLY A 41 -1.41 0.98 16.01
C GLY A 41 -1.54 2.42 16.48
N LYS A 42 -0.41 3.02 16.79
CA LYS A 42 -0.31 4.45 17.10
C LYS A 42 0.77 5.07 16.23
N ASP A 43 0.51 6.28 15.76
CA ASP A 43 1.52 7.09 15.08
C ASP A 43 2.57 7.63 16.07
N LYS A 44 3.60 8.27 15.54
CA LYS A 44 4.68 8.92 16.34
C LYS A 44 4.17 9.98 17.31
N ASN A 45 2.98 10.53 17.11
CA ASN A 45 2.34 11.52 17.96
C ASN A 45 1.39 10.88 18.99
N GLY A 46 1.25 9.54 18.99
CA GLY A 46 0.37 8.80 19.86
C GLY A 46 -1.09 8.72 19.40
N ASN A 47 -1.44 9.22 18.21
CA ASN A 47 -2.78 9.10 17.65
C ASN A 47 -3.05 7.67 17.22
N VAL A 48 -4.27 7.21 17.46
CA VAL A 48 -4.68 5.84 17.10
C VAL A 48 -4.91 5.72 15.60
N ILE A 49 -4.25 4.71 14.99
CA ILE A 49 -4.51 4.27 13.62
C ILE A 49 -5.34 2.98 13.72
N TYR A 50 -6.57 3.04 13.24
CA TYR A 50 -7.48 1.89 13.29
C TYR A 50 -7.18 0.89 12.18
N GLY A 51 -7.03 -0.39 12.55
CA GLY A 51 -6.91 -1.49 11.60
C GLY A 51 -8.19 -1.72 10.81
N GLY A 52 -8.07 -2.43 9.69
CA GLY A 52 -9.21 -2.81 8.87
C GLY A 52 -8.83 -3.52 7.58
N ASN A 53 -9.86 -4.08 6.94
CA ASN A 53 -9.78 -4.67 5.62
C ASN A 53 -10.59 -3.81 4.65
N TYR A 54 -10.06 -3.62 3.46
CA TYR A 54 -10.63 -2.73 2.45
C TYR A 54 -10.71 -3.43 1.10
N HIS A 55 -11.80 -3.17 0.38
CA HIS A 55 -11.93 -3.53 -1.02
C HIS A 55 -11.90 -2.26 -1.87
N ILE A 56 -10.76 -1.99 -2.49
CA ILE A 56 -10.61 -0.85 -3.41
C ILE A 56 -10.74 -1.41 -4.81
N PRO A 57 -11.85 -1.09 -5.53
CA PRO A 57 -12.04 -1.56 -6.89
C PRO A 57 -11.03 -0.88 -7.84
N GLU A 58 -10.78 -1.51 -8.97
CA GLU A 58 -9.77 -1.04 -9.94
C GLU A 58 -10.02 0.40 -10.40
N GLU A 59 -11.27 0.77 -10.65
CA GLU A 59 -11.65 2.15 -10.99
C GLU A 59 -11.40 3.16 -9.85
N GLY A 60 -11.28 2.69 -8.62
CA GLY A 60 -10.96 3.51 -7.44
C GLY A 60 -9.46 3.73 -7.21
N LEU A 61 -8.60 2.90 -7.81
CA LEU A 61 -7.15 2.95 -7.58
C LEU A 61 -6.50 4.31 -7.94
N PRO A 62 -6.83 4.99 -9.05
CA PRO A 62 -6.24 6.29 -9.35
C PRO A 62 -6.51 7.31 -8.24
N LYS A 63 -7.73 7.32 -7.69
CA LYS A 63 -8.08 8.21 -6.57
C LYS A 63 -7.42 7.78 -5.26
N PHE A 64 -7.30 6.50 -5.03
CA PHE A 64 -6.58 5.95 -3.89
C PHE A 64 -5.12 6.42 -3.89
N TYR A 65 -4.39 6.27 -5.00
CA TYR A 65 -2.99 6.67 -5.10
C TYR A 65 -2.80 8.18 -4.94
N GLU A 66 -3.68 9.01 -5.51
CA GLU A 66 -3.67 10.47 -5.32
C GLU A 66 -3.77 10.82 -3.82
N LEU A 67 -4.75 10.24 -3.12
CA LEU A 67 -4.98 10.50 -1.71
C LEU A 67 -3.89 9.92 -0.81
N TYR A 68 -3.37 8.75 -1.16
CA TYR A 68 -2.25 8.12 -0.45
C TYR A 68 -0.99 8.96 -0.56
N HIS A 69 -0.63 9.39 -1.77
CA HIS A 69 0.52 10.27 -1.98
C HIS A 69 0.41 11.56 -1.15
N LYS A 70 -0.73 12.23 -1.22
CA LYS A 70 -0.98 13.44 -0.45
C LYS A 70 -0.86 13.19 1.06
N HIS A 71 -1.47 12.12 1.56
CA HIS A 71 -1.50 11.80 2.98
C HIS A 71 -0.12 11.46 3.53
N VAL A 72 0.62 10.57 2.84
CA VAL A 72 1.91 10.05 3.32
C VAL A 72 3.07 10.97 2.94
N PHE A 73 3.18 11.37 1.67
CA PHE A 73 4.37 12.05 1.18
C PHE A 73 4.30 13.58 1.32
N GLU A 74 3.13 14.19 1.12
CA GLU A 74 2.98 15.64 1.26
C GLU A 74 2.71 16.04 2.72
N GLN A 75 1.73 15.39 3.37
CA GLN A 75 1.32 15.70 4.74
C GLN A 75 2.16 15.00 5.81
N LYS A 76 3.05 14.05 5.42
CA LYS A 76 3.95 13.30 6.32
C LYS A 76 3.20 12.50 7.41
N ASN A 77 1.99 12.03 7.12
CA ASN A 77 1.27 11.14 8.02
C ASN A 77 1.82 9.72 7.92
N GLU A 78 1.81 9.00 9.02
CA GLU A 78 2.14 7.58 9.05
C GLU A 78 0.95 6.76 8.57
N GLU A 79 1.23 5.70 7.79
CA GLU A 79 0.22 4.78 7.29
C GLU A 79 0.79 3.35 7.25
N TYR A 80 -0.04 2.36 7.60
CA TYR A 80 0.34 0.95 7.69
C TYR A 80 -0.52 0.07 6.77
N LEU A 81 -0.88 0.60 5.61
CA LEU A 81 -1.58 -0.14 4.56
C LEU A 81 -0.66 -1.14 3.88
N THR A 82 -1.18 -2.32 3.64
CA THR A 82 -0.54 -3.39 2.88
C THR A 82 -1.49 -3.83 1.78
N GLU A 83 -1.00 -3.95 0.56
CA GLU A 83 -1.74 -4.55 -0.55
C GLU A 83 -1.77 -6.07 -0.38
N THR A 84 -2.94 -6.67 -0.54
CA THR A 84 -3.11 -8.12 -0.52
C THR A 84 -2.79 -8.67 -1.91
N GLN A 85 -1.87 -9.62 -1.99
CA GLN A 85 -1.57 -10.30 -3.25
C GLN A 85 -2.75 -11.17 -3.70
N ASP A 86 -3.10 -11.07 -4.98
CA ASP A 86 -4.04 -11.97 -5.64
C ASP A 86 -3.28 -13.19 -6.14
N LEU A 87 -3.40 -14.30 -5.40
CA LEU A 87 -2.72 -15.55 -5.73
C LEU A 87 -3.33 -16.28 -6.92
N GLU A 88 -4.57 -15.97 -7.30
CA GLU A 88 -5.28 -16.63 -8.40
C GLU A 88 -5.04 -15.92 -9.73
N ASN A 89 -5.04 -14.60 -9.75
CA ASN A 89 -4.91 -13.79 -10.97
C ASN A 89 -3.51 -13.21 -11.16
N GLY A 90 -2.60 -13.51 -10.25
CA GLY A 90 -1.27 -12.94 -10.23
C GLY A 90 -1.22 -11.57 -9.53
N GLY A 91 -0.03 -11.09 -9.28
CA GLY A 91 0.19 -9.84 -8.55
C GLY A 91 1.59 -9.30 -8.76
N THR A 92 1.91 -8.26 -8.03
CA THR A 92 3.23 -7.64 -8.04
C THR A 92 4.27 -8.61 -7.47
N LEU A 93 5.37 -8.80 -8.17
CA LEU A 93 6.52 -9.51 -7.63
C LEU A 93 7.17 -8.64 -6.55
N LEU A 94 7.23 -9.18 -5.33
CA LEU A 94 7.91 -8.54 -4.21
C LEU A 94 9.26 -9.23 -4.00
N VAL A 95 10.32 -8.44 -3.96
CA VAL A 95 11.68 -8.90 -3.69
C VAL A 95 12.19 -8.18 -2.46
N ASP A 96 12.52 -8.93 -1.43
CA ASP A 96 13.16 -8.42 -0.22
C ASP A 96 14.63 -8.84 -0.23
N ILE A 97 15.52 -7.86 -0.10
CA ILE A 97 16.96 -8.06 -0.11
C ILE A 97 17.48 -7.78 1.28
N ASP A 98 17.83 -8.85 1.99
CA ASP A 98 18.42 -8.77 3.32
C ASP A 98 19.95 -8.88 3.22
N MET A 99 20.63 -7.81 3.61
CA MET A 99 22.09 -7.77 3.69
C MET A 99 22.56 -7.90 5.12
N ARG A 100 23.27 -8.99 5.43
CA ARG A 100 23.87 -9.19 6.74
C ARG A 100 25.21 -8.48 6.83
N LEU A 101 25.25 -7.44 7.63
CA LEU A 101 26.43 -6.64 7.86
C LEU A 101 27.06 -6.94 9.23
N SER A 102 28.35 -6.60 9.38
CA SER A 102 29.01 -6.57 10.67
C SER A 102 28.29 -5.60 11.63
N ARG A 103 28.27 -5.93 12.93
CA ARG A 103 27.70 -5.03 13.96
C ARG A 103 28.42 -3.68 14.06
N GLU A 104 29.62 -3.61 13.54
CA GLU A 104 30.46 -2.40 13.53
C GLU A 104 30.17 -1.50 12.34
N THR A 105 29.40 -1.98 11.35
CA THR A 105 29.03 -1.20 10.16
C THR A 105 27.95 -0.20 10.53
N THR A 106 28.29 1.09 10.53
CA THR A 106 27.40 2.20 10.87
C THR A 106 26.95 3.02 9.65
N GLU A 107 27.54 2.73 8.49
CA GLU A 107 27.28 3.46 7.24
C GLU A 107 26.51 2.59 6.24
N ARG A 108 25.73 3.23 5.40
CA ARG A 108 25.07 2.59 4.26
C ARG A 108 26.14 2.13 3.27
N ILE A 109 26.21 0.83 2.98
CA ILE A 109 27.23 0.23 2.12
C ILE A 109 26.77 0.03 0.66
N PHE A 110 25.57 0.43 0.33
CA PHE A 110 24.99 0.35 -1.02
C PHE A 110 24.45 1.71 -1.42
N ASP A 111 24.46 1.99 -2.67
CA ASP A 111 23.92 3.21 -3.27
C ASP A 111 22.75 2.92 -4.23
N ASP A 112 22.30 3.94 -4.92
CA ASP A 112 21.18 3.81 -5.85
C ASP A 112 21.59 3.06 -7.14
N GLU A 113 22.88 3.09 -7.52
CA GLU A 113 23.41 2.35 -8.67
C GLU A 113 23.44 0.84 -8.38
N ASP A 114 23.85 0.43 -7.18
CA ASP A 114 23.77 -0.95 -6.71
C ASP A 114 22.33 -1.45 -6.76
N THR A 115 21.39 -0.64 -6.28
CA THR A 115 19.96 -0.96 -6.26
C THR A 115 19.42 -1.15 -7.68
N LEU A 116 19.76 -0.26 -8.60
CA LEU A 116 19.35 -0.38 -10.00
C LEU A 116 19.92 -1.62 -10.67
N SER A 117 21.20 -1.93 -10.43
CA SER A 117 21.86 -3.13 -10.96
C SER A 117 21.16 -4.42 -10.52
N ILE A 118 20.71 -4.48 -9.26
CA ILE A 118 19.95 -5.63 -8.75
C ILE A 118 18.59 -5.72 -9.44
N ILE A 119 17.87 -4.60 -9.61
CA ILE A 119 16.59 -4.55 -10.31
C ILE A 119 16.74 -5.05 -11.75
N GLU A 120 17.78 -4.62 -12.46
CA GLU A 120 18.06 -5.05 -13.84
C GLU A 120 18.29 -6.57 -13.93
N LEU A 121 19.07 -7.15 -13.01
CA LEU A 121 19.30 -8.60 -12.94
C LEU A 121 17.99 -9.38 -12.74
N TYR A 122 17.10 -8.91 -11.86
CA TYR A 122 15.79 -9.53 -11.68
C TYR A 122 14.91 -9.39 -12.93
N CYS A 123 14.90 -8.23 -13.58
CA CYS A 123 14.15 -8.00 -14.81
C CYS A 123 14.64 -8.91 -15.95
N GLU A 124 15.94 -9.16 -16.07
CA GLU A 124 16.50 -10.07 -17.05
C GLU A 124 16.10 -11.51 -16.75
N ALA A 125 16.25 -11.96 -15.51
CA ALA A 125 15.86 -13.32 -15.11
C ALA A 125 14.37 -13.61 -15.34
N ILE A 126 13.49 -12.62 -15.11
CA ILE A 126 12.04 -12.78 -15.37
C ILE A 126 11.74 -12.91 -16.87
N LYS A 127 12.49 -12.23 -17.74
CA LYS A 127 12.30 -12.35 -19.20
C LYS A 127 12.65 -13.72 -19.76
N GLU A 128 13.44 -14.49 -19.02
CA GLU A 128 13.85 -15.86 -19.41
C GLU A 128 12.86 -16.94 -18.97
N LEU A 129 11.87 -16.59 -18.12
CA LEU A 129 10.83 -17.50 -17.65
C LEU A 129 9.68 -17.59 -18.66
#